data_f5f59dc6a4a026ea36691a9238711ed6
#
_entry.id   f5f59dc6a4a026ea36691a9238711ed6
#
_cell.length_a   1.000
_cell.length_b   1.000
_cell.length_c   1.000
_cell.angle_alpha   90.00
_cell.angle_beta   90.00
_cell.angle_gamma   90.00
#
_symmetry.space_group_name_H-M   'P 1'
#
loop_
_entity.id
_entity.type
_entity.pdbx_description
1 polymer ?
#
loop_
_entity_poly.entity_id
_entity_poly.type
_entity_poly.pdbx_seq_one_letter_code
_entity_poly.pdbx_strand_id
1 'polypeptide(L)'
;MSYQKKDSVIGGEFLLFDIDSDKIFTMEDFDSDQRMMAESCTDFLEREVIPLTDKIDSKNHPEIMPELLTKSGELGLLGLSISENYGGMNMSFNTSMLIADIVGITGSFSTAYGAHTGIATLPLKYYGNKDQKNKFLTGLVSGELKGAYCLTEPNSGSDANSGKSKATLNPDKSKYIINGQKMWISNGGFADIYIVFAKIDDDKNLTAFIVEKSREGITMNPEEDKLGIKGSSTRQIFFNDVEIPIENMLGEREGGFKIALNVLNIGRIKLGAGVLGGCRGIIDNAITYSLERIQFNVPISSFGAIKQKLAMMIVQTFSCESICYRAGDDIEKKISFFQKEGKSLNESELEAIELFSVECAISKIYGSEILDFVVDEGLQIYGGMGFSEEAPMARPYRDARISRIYEGTNEINRMLIVGTLLKRSMKKEINLLEKAMVVINSNKFESVSYDENNHFASVYNLVGNLKNCLLYILGKSAMHFGNNIKTEQEVMMNIADMIISVYVMESTLKRCEKVYKNSNNKVLLDISKSSIYYNLLSFKNSSIESIISFMDDNECKKAEKLIETCTNFKHFNIKNINRRIADYFIEKKSYNIFNNF
;
A
#
# COMPACT_ATOMS: atom_id res chain seq x y z
N MET A 1 -2.19 19.40 -24.88
CA MET A 1 -3.63 19.51 -24.51
C MET A 1 -3.71 19.61 -22.99
N SER A 2 -4.30 20.68 -22.46
CA SER A 2 -4.57 20.76 -21.02
C SER A 2 -5.66 19.77 -20.65
N TYR A 3 -5.44 18.99 -19.59
CA TYR A 3 -6.46 18.12 -19.02
C TYR A 3 -7.52 18.95 -18.34
N GLN A 4 -8.80 18.55 -18.51
CA GLN A 4 -9.91 19.20 -17.82
C GLN A 4 -9.78 18.97 -16.32
N LYS A 5 -9.92 20.03 -15.53
CA LYS A 5 -9.90 19.94 -14.06
C LYS A 5 -11.24 19.45 -13.53
N LYS A 6 -11.18 18.58 -12.52
CA LYS A 6 -12.32 18.15 -11.71
C LYS A 6 -12.12 18.53 -10.25
N ASP A 7 -13.21 18.64 -9.51
CA ASP A 7 -13.16 18.86 -8.06
C ASP A 7 -12.85 17.57 -7.29
N SER A 8 -13.28 16.43 -7.82
CA SER A 8 -12.94 15.09 -7.34
C SER A 8 -12.89 14.13 -8.51
N VAL A 9 -12.05 13.10 -8.40
CA VAL A 9 -11.94 12.00 -9.36
C VAL A 9 -12.47 10.72 -8.74
N ILE A 10 -12.80 9.75 -9.59
CA ILE A 10 -13.00 8.36 -9.19
C ILE A 10 -11.75 7.56 -9.56
N GLY A 11 -11.62 6.34 -8.98
CA GLY A 11 -10.42 5.53 -9.19
C GLY A 11 -10.07 5.31 -10.66
N GLY A 12 -8.83 5.60 -11.02
CA GLY A 12 -8.29 5.56 -12.37
C GLY A 12 -8.52 6.83 -13.21
N GLU A 13 -9.39 7.75 -12.81
CA GLU A 13 -9.65 8.99 -13.58
C GLU A 13 -8.48 9.98 -13.54
N PHE A 14 -7.51 9.83 -12.66
CA PHE A 14 -6.30 10.64 -12.68
C PHE A 14 -5.55 10.56 -14.04
N LEU A 15 -5.80 9.51 -14.83
CA LEU A 15 -5.31 9.38 -16.19
C LEU A 15 -6.04 10.27 -17.21
N LEU A 16 -7.24 10.72 -16.88
CA LEU A 16 -8.16 11.42 -17.79
C LEU A 16 -8.36 12.89 -17.43
N PHE A 17 -8.21 13.23 -16.15
CA PHE A 17 -8.48 14.54 -15.58
C PHE A 17 -7.31 15.04 -14.76
N ASP A 18 -7.33 16.30 -14.42
CA ASP A 18 -6.43 16.96 -13.48
C ASP A 18 -7.20 17.46 -12.25
N ILE A 19 -6.51 17.59 -11.11
CA ILE A 19 -7.02 18.17 -9.86
C ILE A 19 -6.04 19.27 -9.44
N ASP A 20 -6.54 20.37 -8.88
CA ASP A 20 -5.68 21.42 -8.33
C ASP A 20 -4.84 20.91 -7.15
N SER A 21 -3.59 21.38 -7.03
CA SER A 21 -2.68 21.00 -5.92
C SER A 21 -3.28 21.32 -4.55
N ASP A 22 -4.06 22.39 -4.43
CA ASP A 22 -4.67 22.81 -3.17
C ASP A 22 -5.83 21.91 -2.73
N LYS A 23 -6.32 21.02 -3.62
CA LYS A 23 -7.43 20.09 -3.35
C LYS A 23 -6.99 18.69 -2.95
N ILE A 24 -5.71 18.36 -3.05
CA ILE A 24 -5.19 17.07 -2.56
C ILE A 24 -4.82 17.16 -1.09
N PHE A 25 -4.98 16.05 -0.36
CA PHE A 25 -4.50 15.93 1.01
C PHE A 25 -3.03 15.53 1.02
N THR A 26 -2.28 16.11 1.94
CA THR A 26 -0.86 15.85 2.17
C THR A 26 -0.59 15.66 3.66
N MET A 27 0.56 15.14 4.04
CA MET A 27 0.92 14.98 5.46
C MET A 27 0.86 16.30 6.24
N GLU A 28 1.09 17.40 5.57
CA GLU A 28 1.06 18.74 6.16
C GLU A 28 -0.35 19.20 6.55
N ASP A 29 -1.41 18.53 6.04
CA ASP A 29 -2.82 18.86 6.29
C ASP A 29 -3.41 18.21 7.54
N PHE A 30 -2.72 17.27 8.19
CA PHE A 30 -3.21 16.67 9.43
C PHE A 30 -3.46 17.74 10.50
N ASP A 31 -4.62 17.68 11.12
CA ASP A 31 -5.04 18.60 12.17
C ASP A 31 -4.38 18.29 13.53
N SER A 32 -4.66 19.13 14.53
CA SER A 32 -4.09 19.00 15.88
C SER A 32 -4.47 17.69 16.58
N ASP A 33 -5.71 17.22 16.39
CA ASP A 33 -6.20 16.03 17.08
C ASP A 33 -5.58 14.76 16.48
N GLN A 34 -5.44 14.73 15.15
CA GLN A 34 -4.74 13.67 14.43
C GLN A 34 -3.26 13.61 14.80
N ARG A 35 -2.61 14.78 14.94
CA ARG A 35 -1.20 14.88 15.38
C ARG A 35 -1.02 14.40 16.82
N MET A 36 -1.90 14.80 17.74
CA MET A 36 -1.86 14.36 19.13
C MET A 36 -2.04 12.83 19.25
N MET A 37 -2.88 12.24 18.42
CA MET A 37 -3.03 10.78 18.34
C MET A 37 -1.76 10.12 17.80
N ALA A 38 -1.13 10.71 16.78
CA ALA A 38 0.15 10.27 16.24
C ALA A 38 1.27 10.29 17.30
N GLU A 39 1.36 11.38 18.06
CA GLU A 39 2.32 11.53 19.18
C GLU A 39 2.06 10.46 20.26
N SER A 40 0.82 10.26 20.66
CA SER A 40 0.46 9.23 21.65
C SER A 40 0.82 7.81 21.18
N CYS A 41 0.60 7.52 19.89
CA CYS A 41 1.02 6.26 19.30
C CYS A 41 2.56 6.12 19.29
N THR A 42 3.30 7.17 18.91
CA THR A 42 4.76 7.18 18.91
C THR A 42 5.32 6.94 20.32
N ASP A 43 4.80 7.64 21.32
CA ASP A 43 5.15 7.46 22.73
C ASP A 43 4.96 6.01 23.20
N PHE A 44 3.84 5.41 22.82
CA PHE A 44 3.59 4.00 23.13
C PHE A 44 4.63 3.07 22.48
N LEU A 45 4.93 3.29 21.19
CA LEU A 45 5.92 2.46 20.50
C LEU A 45 7.31 2.59 21.10
N GLU A 46 7.75 3.81 21.43
CA GLU A 46 9.07 4.08 21.99
C GLU A 46 9.25 3.49 23.39
N ARG A 47 8.20 3.52 24.22
CA ARG A 47 8.27 3.07 25.61
C ARG A 47 7.98 1.58 25.78
N GLU A 48 7.03 1.04 25.01
CA GLU A 48 6.49 -0.30 25.25
C GLU A 48 6.90 -1.32 24.18
N VAL A 49 7.05 -0.92 22.92
CA VAL A 49 7.26 -1.87 21.81
C VAL A 49 8.73 -1.98 21.40
N ILE A 50 9.36 -0.85 21.05
CA ILE A 50 10.71 -0.82 20.50
C ILE A 50 11.74 -1.46 21.47
N PRO A 51 11.70 -1.21 22.81
CA PRO A 51 12.63 -1.83 23.73
C PRO A 51 12.49 -3.35 23.85
N LEU A 52 11.37 -3.91 23.40
CA LEU A 52 11.10 -5.35 23.45
C LEU A 52 11.37 -6.07 22.12
N THR A 53 11.78 -5.36 21.08
CA THR A 53 11.92 -5.91 19.71
C THR A 53 12.78 -7.19 19.68
N ASP A 54 13.94 -7.22 20.38
CA ASP A 54 14.81 -8.39 20.40
C ASP A 54 14.16 -9.59 21.11
N LYS A 55 13.42 -9.33 22.19
CA LYS A 55 12.66 -10.39 22.89
C LYS A 55 11.54 -10.94 22.02
N ILE A 56 10.83 -10.07 21.33
CA ILE A 56 9.75 -10.43 20.39
C ILE A 56 10.32 -11.33 19.27
N ASP A 57 11.41 -10.91 18.64
CA ASP A 57 12.01 -11.67 17.52
C ASP A 57 12.70 -12.97 17.94
N SER A 58 13.09 -13.10 19.23
CA SER A 58 13.65 -14.33 19.77
C SER A 58 12.65 -15.51 19.80
N LYS A 59 11.33 -15.21 19.73
CA LYS A 59 10.22 -16.18 19.88
C LYS A 59 10.16 -16.88 21.25
N ASN A 60 11.03 -16.52 22.20
CA ASN A 60 11.07 -17.13 23.54
C ASN A 60 10.04 -16.53 24.51
N HIS A 61 9.37 -15.47 24.10
CA HIS A 61 8.42 -14.69 24.89
C HIS A 61 7.10 -14.53 24.13
N PRO A 62 6.34 -15.61 23.90
CA PRO A 62 5.11 -15.57 23.09
C PRO A 62 4.00 -14.73 23.71
N GLU A 63 4.07 -14.45 25.02
CA GLU A 63 3.14 -13.61 25.76
C GLU A 63 3.25 -12.12 25.40
N ILE A 64 4.39 -11.62 24.98
CA ILE A 64 4.65 -10.19 24.76
C ILE A 64 3.72 -9.64 23.67
N MET A 65 3.59 -10.33 22.53
CA MET A 65 2.80 -9.81 21.40
C MET A 65 1.31 -9.64 21.74
N PRO A 66 0.60 -10.63 22.32
CA PRO A 66 -0.79 -10.43 22.74
C PRO A 66 -0.96 -9.37 23.84
N GLU A 67 0.02 -9.22 24.76
CA GLU A 67 0.00 -8.15 25.78
C GLU A 67 0.11 -6.76 25.16
N LEU A 68 1.01 -6.58 24.19
CA LEU A 68 1.15 -5.31 23.46
C LEU A 68 -0.10 -4.95 22.65
N LEU A 69 -0.78 -5.95 22.06
CA LEU A 69 -2.07 -5.73 21.40
C LEU A 69 -3.15 -5.31 22.42
N THR A 70 -3.19 -5.91 23.62
CA THR A 70 -4.12 -5.48 24.67
C THR A 70 -3.87 -4.02 25.07
N LYS A 71 -2.61 -3.63 25.33
CA LYS A 71 -2.23 -2.23 25.61
C LYS A 71 -2.61 -1.29 24.47
N SER A 72 -2.46 -1.73 23.22
CA SER A 72 -2.91 -0.94 22.06
C SER A 72 -4.42 -0.73 22.06
N GLY A 73 -5.19 -1.73 22.49
CA GLY A 73 -6.65 -1.63 22.67
C GLY A 73 -7.02 -0.63 23.76
N GLU A 74 -6.33 -0.65 24.90
CA GLU A 74 -6.53 0.31 26.01
C GLU A 74 -6.30 1.77 25.57
N LEU A 75 -5.41 1.98 24.60
CA LEU A 75 -5.14 3.29 23.97
C LEU A 75 -6.10 3.61 22.81
N GLY A 76 -7.07 2.72 22.49
CA GLY A 76 -8.01 2.88 21.39
C GLY A 76 -7.43 2.61 20.00
N LEU A 77 -6.15 2.25 19.89
CA LEU A 77 -5.45 2.09 18.61
C LEU A 77 -5.98 0.91 17.79
N LEU A 78 -6.60 -0.10 18.41
CA LEU A 78 -7.22 -1.23 17.70
C LEU A 78 -8.59 -0.90 17.10
N GLY A 79 -9.25 0.15 17.58
CA GLY A 79 -10.62 0.53 17.23
C GLY A 79 -10.75 1.80 16.38
N LEU A 80 -9.67 2.32 15.78
CA LEU A 80 -9.66 3.61 15.11
C LEU A 80 -10.81 3.81 14.11
N SER A 81 -11.03 2.85 13.23
CA SER A 81 -12.08 2.89 12.19
C SER A 81 -13.40 2.23 12.61
N ILE A 82 -13.52 1.79 13.86
CA ILE A 82 -14.71 1.12 14.37
C ILE A 82 -15.64 2.14 15.04
N SER A 83 -16.95 1.94 14.90
CA SER A 83 -17.96 2.79 15.52
C SER A 83 -17.85 2.79 17.05
N GLU A 84 -18.13 3.93 17.66
CA GLU A 84 -18.23 4.11 19.12
C GLU A 84 -19.21 3.13 19.78
N ASN A 85 -20.25 2.72 19.07
CA ASN A 85 -21.21 1.71 19.54
C ASN A 85 -20.57 0.35 19.90
N TYR A 86 -19.37 0.08 19.39
CA TYR A 86 -18.59 -1.13 19.67
C TYR A 86 -17.25 -0.82 20.35
N GLY A 87 -17.14 0.36 20.99
CA GLY A 87 -15.93 0.80 21.70
C GLY A 87 -14.84 1.37 20.83
N GLY A 88 -15.10 1.62 19.55
CA GLY A 88 -14.15 2.24 18.63
C GLY A 88 -14.12 3.76 18.70
N MET A 89 -13.31 4.39 17.88
CA MET A 89 -13.10 5.84 17.86
C MET A 89 -13.76 6.54 16.66
N ASN A 90 -14.25 5.78 15.68
CA ASN A 90 -14.87 6.27 14.44
C ASN A 90 -14.05 7.35 13.72
N MET A 91 -12.71 7.18 13.69
CA MET A 91 -11.79 8.12 13.08
C MET A 91 -11.80 8.04 11.56
N SER A 92 -11.32 9.09 10.91
CA SER A 92 -11.21 9.17 9.47
C SER A 92 -10.29 8.10 8.88
N PHE A 93 -10.45 7.83 7.59
CA PHE A 93 -9.64 6.85 6.89
C PHE A 93 -8.15 7.23 6.91
N ASN A 94 -7.83 8.52 6.64
CA ASN A 94 -6.47 9.03 6.69
C ASN A 94 -5.85 8.98 8.09
N THR A 95 -6.63 9.17 9.16
CA THR A 95 -6.14 8.97 10.54
C THR A 95 -5.70 7.52 10.76
N SER A 96 -6.50 6.57 10.30
CA SER A 96 -6.13 5.14 10.41
C SER A 96 -4.91 4.77 9.58
N MET A 97 -4.66 5.48 8.46
CA MET A 97 -3.44 5.32 7.67
C MET A 97 -2.22 5.93 8.36
N LEU A 98 -2.38 7.10 8.99
CA LEU A 98 -1.31 7.74 9.77
C LEU A 98 -0.82 6.84 10.91
N ILE A 99 -1.73 6.21 11.65
CA ILE A 99 -1.33 5.28 12.71
C ILE A 99 -0.68 4.01 12.13
N ALA A 100 -1.15 3.49 11.00
CA ALA A 100 -0.49 2.37 10.32
C ALA A 100 0.94 2.74 9.86
N ASP A 101 1.14 3.96 9.37
CA ASP A 101 2.44 4.52 9.01
C ASP A 101 3.38 4.54 10.23
N ILE A 102 2.95 5.11 11.35
CA ILE A 102 3.75 5.23 12.58
C ILE A 102 4.11 3.84 13.13
N VAL A 103 3.15 2.94 13.23
CA VAL A 103 3.37 1.56 13.70
C VAL A 103 4.35 0.81 12.79
N GLY A 104 4.45 1.19 11.53
CA GLY A 104 5.30 0.59 10.52
C GLY A 104 6.78 0.45 10.85
N ILE A 105 7.31 1.30 11.75
CA ILE A 105 8.70 1.24 12.21
C ILE A 105 9.03 -0.04 13.01
N THR A 106 8.01 -0.74 13.51
CA THR A 106 8.16 -1.81 14.51
C THR A 106 8.23 -3.24 13.94
N GLY A 107 8.26 -3.40 12.61
CA GLY A 107 8.45 -4.70 11.93
C GLY A 107 7.45 -5.79 12.36
N SER A 108 7.87 -6.70 13.25
CA SER A 108 7.05 -7.83 13.72
C SER A 108 5.75 -7.40 14.41
N PHE A 109 5.79 -6.34 15.25
CA PHE A 109 4.60 -5.82 15.91
C PHE A 109 3.64 -5.17 14.90
N SER A 110 4.15 -4.40 13.95
CA SER A 110 3.36 -3.80 12.85
C SER A 110 2.57 -4.87 12.09
N THR A 111 3.21 -6.01 11.81
CA THR A 111 2.55 -7.13 11.13
C THR A 111 1.41 -7.72 11.97
N ALA A 112 1.63 -7.96 13.27
CA ALA A 112 0.61 -8.48 14.19
C ALA A 112 -0.55 -7.51 14.36
N TYR A 113 -0.25 -6.22 14.53
CA TYR A 113 -1.21 -5.12 14.62
C TYR A 113 -2.07 -5.02 13.34
N GLY A 114 -1.43 -5.02 12.16
CA GLY A 114 -2.12 -4.96 10.88
C GLY A 114 -2.98 -6.19 10.58
N ALA A 115 -2.51 -7.39 10.96
CA ALA A 115 -3.31 -8.61 10.85
C ALA A 115 -4.55 -8.57 11.73
N HIS A 116 -4.45 -8.03 12.94
CA HIS A 116 -5.56 -7.89 13.87
C HIS A 116 -6.54 -6.80 13.40
N THR A 117 -6.09 -5.54 13.28
CA THR A 117 -6.95 -4.38 13.00
C THR A 117 -7.49 -4.34 11.57
N GLY A 118 -6.72 -4.88 10.62
CA GLY A 118 -7.04 -4.90 9.19
C GLY A 118 -7.83 -6.14 8.82
N ILE A 119 -7.11 -7.22 8.53
CA ILE A 119 -7.71 -8.37 7.86
C ILE A 119 -8.60 -9.25 8.76
N ALA A 120 -8.41 -9.26 10.08
CA ALA A 120 -9.25 -10.04 11.00
C ALA A 120 -10.48 -9.27 11.49
N THR A 121 -10.35 -7.99 11.84
CA THR A 121 -11.44 -7.19 12.42
C THR A 121 -12.40 -6.63 11.35
N LEU A 122 -11.87 -6.18 10.20
CA LEU A 122 -12.68 -5.54 9.17
C LEU A 122 -13.74 -6.44 8.52
N PRO A 123 -13.53 -7.75 8.28
CA PRO A 123 -14.61 -8.63 7.83
C PRO A 123 -15.84 -8.56 8.75
N LEU A 124 -15.62 -8.57 10.06
CA LEU A 124 -16.69 -8.49 11.04
C LEU A 124 -17.33 -7.09 11.07
N LYS A 125 -16.53 -6.01 10.97
CA LYS A 125 -17.04 -4.64 10.86
C LYS A 125 -18.04 -4.51 9.71
N TYR A 126 -17.67 -4.98 8.53
CA TYR A 126 -18.43 -4.73 7.30
C TYR A 126 -19.57 -5.72 7.07
N TYR A 127 -19.36 -6.98 7.38
CA TYR A 127 -20.27 -8.07 7.00
C TYR A 127 -20.92 -8.78 8.18
N GLY A 128 -20.47 -8.51 9.41
CA GLY A 128 -21.10 -9.04 10.61
C GLY A 128 -22.49 -8.48 10.83
N ASN A 129 -23.44 -9.33 11.24
CA ASN A 129 -24.73 -8.90 11.75
C ASN A 129 -24.59 -8.30 13.18
N LYS A 130 -25.68 -7.77 13.72
CA LYS A 130 -25.66 -7.10 15.03
C LYS A 130 -25.20 -8.02 16.15
N ASP A 131 -25.64 -9.27 16.16
CA ASP A 131 -25.31 -10.23 17.24
C ASP A 131 -23.85 -10.65 17.15
N GLN A 132 -23.32 -10.91 15.94
CA GLN A 132 -21.92 -11.20 15.70
C GLN A 132 -21.03 -10.02 16.16
N LYS A 133 -21.40 -8.79 15.81
CA LYS A 133 -20.66 -7.58 16.23
C LYS A 133 -20.68 -7.40 17.75
N ASN A 134 -21.84 -7.55 18.38
CA ASN A 134 -21.95 -7.46 19.84
C ASN A 134 -21.13 -8.54 20.55
N LYS A 135 -21.08 -9.75 20.00
CA LYS A 135 -20.35 -10.88 20.59
C LYS A 135 -18.84 -10.75 20.46
N PHE A 136 -18.34 -10.29 19.33
CA PHE A 136 -16.91 -10.40 18.99
C PHE A 136 -16.21 -9.05 18.78
N LEU A 137 -16.90 -8.05 18.20
CA LEU A 137 -16.24 -6.83 17.72
C LEU A 137 -15.72 -5.98 18.87
N THR A 138 -16.47 -5.85 19.96
CA THR A 138 -16.04 -5.09 21.14
C THR A 138 -14.77 -5.67 21.77
N GLY A 139 -14.70 -7.01 21.89
CA GLY A 139 -13.50 -7.69 22.41
C GLY A 139 -12.28 -7.55 21.48
N LEU A 140 -12.49 -7.52 20.15
CA LEU A 140 -11.42 -7.24 19.20
C LEU A 140 -10.93 -5.79 19.29
N VAL A 141 -11.81 -4.84 19.51
CA VAL A 141 -11.50 -3.41 19.64
C VAL A 141 -10.74 -3.12 20.94
N SER A 142 -11.16 -3.72 22.06
CA SER A 142 -10.48 -3.57 23.35
C SER A 142 -9.15 -4.34 23.44
N GLY A 143 -8.92 -5.27 22.53
CA GLY A 143 -7.78 -6.18 22.60
C GLY A 143 -7.95 -7.31 23.62
N GLU A 144 -9.12 -7.50 24.20
CA GLU A 144 -9.48 -8.68 24.99
C GLU A 144 -9.44 -9.93 24.11
N LEU A 145 -10.04 -9.86 22.92
CA LEU A 145 -9.94 -10.88 21.89
C LEU A 145 -8.92 -10.47 20.82
N LYS A 146 -8.15 -11.44 20.34
CA LYS A 146 -7.23 -11.28 19.23
C LYS A 146 -7.77 -12.01 18.01
N GLY A 147 -7.58 -11.40 16.83
CA GLY A 147 -8.08 -11.95 15.57
C GLY A 147 -6.99 -12.42 14.63
N ALA A 148 -7.30 -13.44 13.84
CA ALA A 148 -6.51 -13.90 12.71
C ALA A 148 -7.38 -14.17 11.48
N TYR A 149 -6.76 -14.12 10.31
CA TYR A 149 -7.41 -14.25 9.00
C TYR A 149 -6.92 -15.50 8.28
N CYS A 150 -7.80 -16.46 8.09
CA CYS A 150 -7.50 -17.80 7.60
C CYS A 150 -8.01 -18.00 6.16
N LEU A 151 -7.34 -17.36 5.18
CA LEU A 151 -7.67 -17.48 3.75
C LEU A 151 -6.74 -18.47 3.04
N THR A 152 -5.43 -18.23 3.12
CA THR A 152 -4.40 -18.96 2.35
C THR A 152 -4.34 -20.44 2.71
N GLU A 153 -4.20 -21.30 1.69
CA GLU A 153 -4.00 -22.74 1.82
C GLU A 153 -2.73 -23.16 1.07
N PRO A 154 -2.16 -24.38 1.31
CA PRO A 154 -0.93 -24.81 0.65
C PRO A 154 -0.95 -24.71 -0.88
N ASN A 155 -2.11 -24.90 -1.51
CA ASN A 155 -2.28 -24.85 -2.97
C ASN A 155 -3.13 -23.66 -3.43
N SER A 156 -3.42 -22.67 -2.57
CA SER A 156 -4.27 -21.52 -2.84
C SER A 156 -3.70 -20.26 -2.19
N GLY A 157 -2.78 -19.61 -2.89
CA GLY A 157 -2.21 -18.32 -2.53
C GLY A 157 -2.82 -17.19 -3.37
N SER A 158 -2.23 -16.88 -4.52
CA SER A 158 -2.72 -15.83 -5.44
C SER A 158 -4.10 -16.15 -6.00
N ASP A 159 -4.40 -17.42 -6.27
CA ASP A 159 -5.74 -17.90 -6.63
C ASP A 159 -6.53 -18.27 -5.36
N ALA A 160 -6.88 -17.25 -4.57
CA ALA A 160 -7.47 -17.44 -3.25
C ALA A 160 -8.82 -18.17 -3.28
N ASN A 161 -9.62 -18.00 -4.34
CA ASN A 161 -10.93 -18.67 -4.48
C ASN A 161 -10.83 -20.17 -4.81
N SER A 162 -9.63 -20.68 -5.14
CA SER A 162 -9.38 -22.10 -5.39
C SER A 162 -9.18 -22.94 -4.11
N GLY A 163 -9.32 -22.34 -2.93
CA GLY A 163 -9.22 -23.00 -1.63
C GLY A 163 -10.10 -24.26 -1.55
N LYS A 164 -9.59 -25.28 -0.84
CA LYS A 164 -10.21 -26.61 -0.73
C LYS A 164 -10.80 -26.92 0.64
N SER A 165 -10.59 -26.05 1.64
CA SER A 165 -11.27 -26.20 2.94
C SER A 165 -12.78 -26.24 2.73
N LYS A 166 -13.45 -27.19 3.40
CA LYS A 166 -14.89 -27.44 3.28
C LYS A 166 -15.62 -27.17 4.58
N ALA A 167 -16.86 -26.72 4.44
CA ALA A 167 -17.83 -26.63 5.51
C ALA A 167 -19.05 -27.46 5.10
N THR A 168 -19.47 -28.39 5.92
CA THR A 168 -20.63 -29.25 5.65
C THR A 168 -21.69 -29.01 6.71
N LEU A 169 -22.94 -28.82 6.30
CA LEU A 169 -24.05 -28.66 7.23
C LEU A 169 -24.37 -30.02 7.91
N ASN A 170 -24.45 -30.02 9.24
CA ASN A 170 -24.81 -31.24 9.97
C ASN A 170 -26.27 -31.66 9.68
N PRO A 171 -26.72 -32.91 10.00
CA PRO A 171 -28.03 -33.43 9.63
C PRO A 171 -29.22 -32.62 10.16
N ASP A 172 -29.13 -32.04 11.36
CA ASP A 172 -30.17 -31.23 11.98
C ASP A 172 -30.12 -29.75 11.56
N LYS A 173 -29.16 -29.39 10.72
CA LYS A 173 -28.94 -28.05 10.16
C LYS A 173 -28.69 -26.96 11.22
N SER A 174 -28.17 -27.31 12.37
CA SER A 174 -27.84 -26.39 13.45
C SER A 174 -26.39 -25.92 13.45
N LYS A 175 -25.49 -26.64 12.75
CA LYS A 175 -24.05 -26.40 12.76
C LYS A 175 -23.43 -26.66 11.39
N TYR A 176 -22.33 -25.94 11.11
CA TYR A 176 -21.39 -26.32 10.08
C TYR A 176 -20.23 -27.12 10.69
N ILE A 177 -19.74 -28.11 9.96
CA ILE A 177 -18.54 -28.91 10.27
C ILE A 177 -17.46 -28.50 9.31
N ILE A 178 -16.38 -27.87 9.81
CA ILE A 178 -15.27 -27.37 9.00
C ILE A 178 -14.14 -28.40 9.00
N ASN A 179 -13.68 -28.73 7.78
CA ASN A 179 -12.52 -29.57 7.52
C ASN A 179 -11.57 -28.87 6.53
N GLY A 180 -10.28 -28.87 6.84
CA GLY A 180 -9.26 -28.28 5.97
C GLY A 180 -8.01 -27.82 6.70
N GLN A 181 -7.18 -27.10 5.97
CA GLN A 181 -5.95 -26.53 6.52
C GLN A 181 -5.69 -25.13 5.96
N LYS A 182 -5.13 -24.27 6.79
CA LYS A 182 -4.74 -22.91 6.42
C LYS A 182 -3.25 -22.69 6.69
N MET A 183 -2.59 -21.92 5.85
CA MET A 183 -1.13 -21.73 5.86
C MET A 183 -0.77 -20.25 5.97
N TRP A 184 0.36 -19.98 6.60
CA TRP A 184 0.91 -18.63 6.78
C TRP A 184 0.00 -17.69 7.58
N ILE A 185 -0.68 -18.21 8.61
CA ILE A 185 -1.67 -17.44 9.36
C ILE A 185 -1.00 -16.57 10.40
N SER A 186 -0.95 -15.26 10.14
CA SER A 186 -0.49 -14.25 11.10
C SER A 186 -1.40 -14.23 12.32
N ASN A 187 -0.82 -14.04 13.51
CA ASN A 187 -1.48 -14.14 14.81
C ASN A 187 -2.04 -15.54 15.12
N GLY A 188 -1.81 -16.54 14.27
CA GLY A 188 -2.40 -17.86 14.39
C GLY A 188 -2.12 -18.56 15.73
N GLY A 189 -0.96 -18.28 16.34
CA GLY A 189 -0.55 -18.91 17.60
C GLY A 189 -1.30 -18.39 18.82
N PHE A 190 -1.77 -17.14 18.83
CA PHE A 190 -2.41 -16.51 19.99
C PHE A 190 -3.82 -15.96 19.73
N ALA A 191 -4.27 -15.88 18.48
CA ALA A 191 -5.62 -15.38 18.17
C ALA A 191 -6.71 -16.21 18.84
N ASP A 192 -7.74 -15.54 19.34
CA ASP A 192 -8.93 -16.16 19.95
C ASP A 192 -10.01 -16.44 18.91
N ILE A 193 -10.03 -15.61 17.85
CA ILE A 193 -11.01 -15.64 16.76
C ILE A 193 -10.32 -15.77 15.43
N TYR A 194 -10.74 -16.75 14.64
CA TYR A 194 -10.32 -16.96 13.25
C TYR A 194 -11.45 -16.58 12.30
N ILE A 195 -11.16 -15.73 11.31
CA ILE A 195 -12.02 -15.54 10.14
C ILE A 195 -11.60 -16.56 9.09
N VAL A 196 -12.38 -17.63 8.96
CA VAL A 196 -12.04 -18.80 8.13
C VAL A 196 -12.85 -18.77 6.86
N PHE A 197 -12.19 -19.00 5.72
CA PHE A 197 -12.81 -19.11 4.42
C PHE A 197 -12.86 -20.58 3.98
N ALA A 198 -14.05 -21.09 3.69
CA ALA A 198 -14.26 -22.46 3.25
C ALA A 198 -15.42 -22.54 2.24
N LYS A 199 -15.47 -23.60 1.45
CA LYS A 199 -16.60 -23.85 0.55
C LYS A 199 -17.64 -24.70 1.26
N ILE A 200 -18.91 -24.30 1.12
CA ILE A 200 -20.01 -25.13 1.64
C ILE A 200 -20.29 -26.20 0.61
N ASP A 201 -20.18 -27.46 1.00
CA ASP A 201 -20.40 -28.63 0.14
C ASP A 201 -19.62 -28.51 -1.20
N ASP A 202 -20.33 -28.44 -2.32
CA ASP A 202 -19.75 -28.32 -3.66
C ASP A 202 -19.85 -26.89 -4.25
N ASP A 203 -19.97 -25.87 -3.41
CA ASP A 203 -20.01 -24.47 -3.83
C ASP A 203 -18.76 -24.09 -4.64
N LYS A 204 -18.96 -23.20 -5.62
CA LYS A 204 -17.87 -22.68 -6.45
C LYS A 204 -17.02 -21.65 -5.72
N ASN A 205 -17.65 -20.84 -4.90
CA ASN A 205 -17.01 -19.74 -4.21
C ASN A 205 -16.87 -20.00 -2.70
N LEU A 206 -15.93 -19.28 -2.09
CA LEU A 206 -15.72 -19.34 -0.65
C LEU A 206 -16.86 -18.66 0.11
N THR A 207 -17.16 -19.17 1.29
CA THR A 207 -17.97 -18.54 2.34
C THR A 207 -17.07 -18.23 3.53
N ALA A 208 -17.35 -17.16 4.26
CA ALA A 208 -16.59 -16.78 5.45
C ALA A 208 -17.29 -17.23 6.73
N PHE A 209 -16.50 -17.60 7.74
CA PHE A 209 -17.00 -18.08 9.03
C PHE A 209 -16.20 -17.47 10.18
N ILE A 210 -16.87 -17.19 11.31
CA ILE A 210 -16.23 -16.80 12.57
C ILE A 210 -16.02 -18.08 13.40
N VAL A 211 -14.77 -18.41 13.66
CA VAL A 211 -14.39 -19.63 14.39
C VAL A 211 -13.61 -19.29 15.64
N GLU A 212 -14.14 -19.67 16.80
CA GLU A 212 -13.47 -19.50 18.09
C GLU A 212 -12.38 -20.55 18.23
N LYS A 213 -11.15 -20.14 18.62
CA LYS A 213 -9.98 -21.05 18.78
C LYS A 213 -10.23 -22.18 19.77
N SER A 214 -11.09 -21.95 20.77
CA SER A 214 -11.40 -22.94 21.82
C SER A 214 -12.20 -24.14 21.33
N ARG A 215 -12.62 -24.17 20.06
CA ARG A 215 -13.41 -25.30 19.53
C ARG A 215 -12.53 -26.53 19.36
N GLU A 216 -13.12 -27.68 19.68
CA GLU A 216 -12.49 -28.97 19.46
C GLU A 216 -12.18 -29.21 17.96
N GLY A 217 -11.11 -29.93 17.68
CA GLY A 217 -10.67 -30.26 16.32
C GLY A 217 -9.72 -29.24 15.68
N ILE A 218 -9.41 -28.12 16.36
CA ILE A 218 -8.42 -27.16 15.88
C ILE A 218 -7.04 -27.54 16.41
N THR A 219 -6.10 -27.73 15.48
CA THR A 219 -4.69 -27.97 15.80
C THR A 219 -3.78 -27.09 14.95
N MET A 220 -2.54 -26.91 15.37
CA MET A 220 -1.59 -26.06 14.66
C MET A 220 -0.17 -26.58 14.73
N ASN A 221 0.61 -26.32 13.67
CA ASN A 221 2.05 -26.59 13.65
C ASN A 221 2.80 -25.57 14.55
N PRO A 222 4.09 -25.83 14.87
CA PRO A 222 4.97 -24.82 15.47
C PRO A 222 5.02 -23.54 14.64
N GLU A 223 5.58 -22.48 15.25
CA GLU A 223 5.83 -21.21 14.55
C GLU A 223 6.73 -21.42 13.32
N GLU A 224 6.36 -20.80 12.21
CA GLU A 224 7.17 -20.84 10.99
C GLU A 224 8.54 -20.18 11.20
N ASP A 225 9.57 -20.77 10.62
CA ASP A 225 10.91 -20.18 10.61
C ASP A 225 11.07 -19.29 9.37
N LYS A 226 10.85 -18.00 9.55
CA LYS A 226 10.77 -16.99 8.46
C LYS A 226 12.10 -16.26 8.28
N LEU A 227 12.29 -15.70 7.08
CA LEU A 227 13.42 -14.82 6.75
C LEU A 227 13.45 -13.57 7.63
N GLY A 228 12.31 -12.90 7.78
CA GLY A 228 12.10 -11.68 8.57
C GLY A 228 10.76 -11.72 9.30
N ILE A 229 10.42 -10.61 9.97
CA ILE A 229 9.23 -10.48 10.86
C ILE A 229 9.12 -11.69 11.79
N LYS A 230 10.26 -12.09 12.36
CA LYS A 230 10.38 -13.35 13.09
C LYS A 230 9.48 -13.42 14.32
N GLY A 231 9.26 -12.29 14.97
CA GLY A 231 8.44 -12.18 16.17
C GLY A 231 6.93 -12.11 15.90
N SER A 232 6.49 -11.94 14.65
CA SER A 232 5.07 -12.08 14.29
C SER A 232 4.71 -13.57 14.24
N SER A 233 3.80 -14.00 15.13
CA SER A 233 3.30 -15.38 15.10
C SER A 233 2.73 -15.72 13.73
N THR A 234 3.18 -16.82 13.17
CA THR A 234 2.75 -17.30 11.85
C THR A 234 2.69 -18.82 11.88
N ARG A 235 1.49 -19.39 11.72
CA ARG A 235 1.29 -20.82 11.85
C ARG A 235 0.46 -21.41 10.73
N GLN A 236 0.62 -22.70 10.54
CA GLN A 236 -0.31 -23.54 9.81
C GLN A 236 -1.38 -24.05 10.78
N ILE A 237 -2.66 -23.92 10.40
CA ILE A 237 -3.82 -24.29 11.22
C ILE A 237 -4.61 -25.38 10.51
N PHE A 238 -4.99 -26.42 11.26
CA PHE A 238 -5.78 -27.55 10.78
C PHE A 238 -7.15 -27.54 11.48
N PHE A 239 -8.17 -27.81 10.70
CA PHE A 239 -9.55 -27.96 11.13
C PHE A 239 -9.96 -29.41 10.82
N ASN A 240 -10.27 -30.17 11.87
CA ASN A 240 -10.66 -31.58 11.79
C ASN A 240 -12.01 -31.74 12.49
N ASP A 241 -13.07 -31.82 11.69
CA ASP A 241 -14.45 -31.91 12.13
C ASP A 241 -14.84 -30.79 13.14
N VAL A 242 -14.40 -29.56 12.88
CA VAL A 242 -14.66 -28.43 13.76
C VAL A 242 -16.10 -27.97 13.62
N GLU A 243 -16.89 -28.17 14.68
CA GLU A 243 -18.29 -27.74 14.72
C GLU A 243 -18.40 -26.26 15.06
N ILE A 244 -19.12 -25.52 14.24
CA ILE A 244 -19.49 -24.11 14.49
C ILE A 244 -20.99 -23.90 14.33
N PRO A 245 -21.62 -23.03 15.12
CA PRO A 245 -23.03 -22.69 14.97
C PRO A 245 -23.31 -22.06 13.60
N ILE A 246 -24.51 -22.26 13.06
CA ILE A 246 -24.88 -21.67 11.75
C ILE A 246 -24.84 -20.15 11.78
N GLU A 247 -25.12 -19.52 12.90
CA GLU A 247 -25.06 -18.09 13.13
C GLU A 247 -23.63 -17.50 13.05
N ASN A 248 -22.61 -18.35 13.04
CA ASN A 248 -21.20 -17.92 12.84
C ASN A 248 -20.83 -17.81 11.36
N MET A 249 -21.73 -18.10 10.42
CA MET A 249 -21.50 -17.75 9.02
C MET A 249 -21.45 -16.22 8.87
N LEU A 250 -20.38 -15.69 8.31
CA LEU A 250 -20.13 -14.26 8.16
C LEU A 250 -20.55 -13.79 6.76
N GLY A 251 -21.53 -12.90 6.70
CA GLY A 251 -22.11 -12.45 5.44
C GLY A 251 -22.97 -13.53 4.79
N GLU A 252 -22.95 -13.62 3.47
CA GLU A 252 -23.76 -14.53 2.67
C GLU A 252 -22.97 -15.76 2.21
N ARG A 253 -23.68 -16.87 1.96
CA ARG A 253 -23.12 -18.07 1.31
C ARG A 253 -22.54 -17.70 -0.05
N GLU A 254 -21.34 -18.21 -0.38
CA GLU A 254 -20.55 -17.86 -1.56
C GLU A 254 -20.09 -16.39 -1.63
N GLY A 255 -20.35 -15.58 -0.59
CA GLY A 255 -19.91 -14.18 -0.46
C GLY A 255 -18.49 -14.00 0.05
N GLY A 256 -17.84 -15.06 0.52
CA GLY A 256 -16.53 -14.99 1.20
C GLY A 256 -15.42 -14.40 0.34
N PHE A 257 -15.39 -14.72 -0.96
CA PHE A 257 -14.38 -14.17 -1.85
C PHE A 257 -14.53 -12.64 -2.05
N LYS A 258 -15.77 -12.13 -2.08
CA LYS A 258 -16.05 -10.68 -2.12
C LYS A 258 -15.58 -10.01 -0.82
N ILE A 259 -15.84 -10.64 0.33
CA ILE A 259 -15.34 -10.18 1.64
C ILE A 259 -13.81 -10.09 1.61
N ALA A 260 -13.15 -11.15 1.14
CA ALA A 260 -11.70 -11.20 1.05
C ALA A 260 -11.13 -10.07 0.17
N LEU A 261 -11.67 -9.86 -1.02
CA LEU A 261 -11.19 -8.83 -1.95
C LEU A 261 -11.32 -7.41 -1.40
N ASN A 262 -12.46 -7.09 -0.77
CA ASN A 262 -12.70 -5.76 -0.21
C ASN A 262 -11.75 -5.45 0.95
N VAL A 263 -11.56 -6.41 1.83
CA VAL A 263 -10.62 -6.28 2.96
C VAL A 263 -9.18 -6.18 2.47
N LEU A 264 -8.81 -6.95 1.42
CA LEU A 264 -7.47 -6.87 0.83
C LEU A 264 -7.19 -5.51 0.16
N ASN A 265 -8.19 -4.81 -0.39
CA ASN A 265 -7.97 -3.45 -0.91
C ASN A 265 -7.58 -2.48 0.21
N ILE A 266 -8.20 -2.58 1.39
CA ILE A 266 -7.81 -1.80 2.57
C ILE A 266 -6.41 -2.20 3.05
N GLY A 267 -6.12 -3.49 3.11
CA GLY A 267 -4.80 -4.02 3.44
C GLY A 267 -3.71 -3.47 2.53
N ARG A 268 -3.96 -3.38 1.22
CA ARG A 268 -3.01 -2.85 0.23
C ARG A 268 -2.64 -1.40 0.48
N ILE A 269 -3.63 -0.51 0.62
CA ILE A 269 -3.33 0.92 0.85
C ILE A 269 -2.70 1.15 2.23
N LYS A 270 -3.15 0.42 3.26
CA LYS A 270 -2.54 0.46 4.59
C LYS A 270 -1.11 -0.10 4.61
N LEU A 271 -0.80 -1.09 3.79
CA LEU A 271 0.57 -1.55 3.61
C LEU A 271 1.43 -0.44 2.99
N GLY A 272 0.92 0.25 1.96
CA GLY A 272 1.60 1.39 1.35
C GLY A 272 1.94 2.48 2.37
N ALA A 273 1.03 2.80 3.30
CA ALA A 273 1.28 3.72 4.40
C ALA A 273 2.20 3.10 5.47
N GLY A 274 1.95 1.84 5.85
CA GLY A 274 2.66 1.15 6.93
C GLY A 274 4.15 0.90 6.70
N VAL A 275 4.67 1.11 5.48
CA VAL A 275 6.12 1.04 5.22
C VAL A 275 6.84 2.38 5.46
N LEU A 276 6.11 3.49 5.54
CA LEU A 276 6.68 4.84 5.58
C LEU A 276 7.48 5.11 6.87
N GLY A 277 6.93 4.71 8.02
CA GLY A 277 7.64 4.82 9.31
C GLY A 277 8.97 4.06 9.29
N GLY A 278 8.98 2.85 8.73
CA GLY A 278 10.21 2.08 8.51
C GLY A 278 11.20 2.80 7.60
N CYS A 279 10.75 3.35 6.47
CA CYS A 279 11.60 4.10 5.56
C CYS A 279 12.24 5.32 6.24
N ARG A 280 11.45 6.10 7.00
CA ARG A 280 11.97 7.28 7.73
C ARG A 280 13.00 6.88 8.78
N GLY A 281 12.71 5.85 9.58
CA GLY A 281 13.66 5.37 10.59
C GLY A 281 14.99 4.91 9.99
N ILE A 282 14.98 4.24 8.84
CA ILE A 282 16.21 3.85 8.13
C ILE A 282 16.96 5.06 7.58
N ILE A 283 16.25 6.06 7.03
CA ILE A 283 16.86 7.29 6.53
C ILE A 283 17.54 8.04 7.68
N ASP A 284 16.88 8.22 8.82
CA ASP A 284 17.41 8.91 9.98
C ASP A 284 18.66 8.21 10.54
N ASN A 285 18.62 6.88 10.67
CA ASN A 285 19.77 6.09 11.05
C ASN A 285 20.93 6.23 10.05
N ALA A 286 20.62 6.19 8.74
CA ALA A 286 21.64 6.34 7.68
C ALA A 286 22.28 7.74 7.68
N ILE A 287 21.49 8.80 7.91
CA ILE A 287 22.00 10.17 8.05
C ILE A 287 22.93 10.24 9.25
N THR A 288 22.48 9.79 10.43
CA THR A 288 23.27 9.81 11.68
C THR A 288 24.58 9.07 11.51
N TYR A 289 24.53 7.82 11.06
CA TYR A 289 25.72 7.01 10.84
C TYR A 289 26.68 7.65 9.82
N SER A 290 26.15 8.22 8.73
CA SER A 290 26.99 8.84 7.71
C SER A 290 27.71 10.10 8.18
N LEU A 291 27.17 10.79 9.18
CA LEU A 291 27.81 11.94 9.85
C LEU A 291 28.92 11.52 10.81
N GLU A 292 28.73 10.41 11.50
CA GLU A 292 29.67 9.92 12.54
C GLU A 292 30.80 9.08 11.94
N ARG A 293 30.54 8.32 10.88
CA ARG A 293 31.52 7.43 10.28
C ARG A 293 32.58 8.20 9.48
N ILE A 294 33.80 8.17 9.96
CA ILE A 294 34.96 8.82 9.32
C ILE A 294 35.69 7.81 8.43
N GLN A 295 35.88 8.13 7.16
CA GLN A 295 36.77 7.43 6.23
C GLN A 295 37.50 8.46 5.37
N PHE A 296 38.77 8.19 5.00
CA PHE A 296 39.60 9.12 4.27
C PHE A 296 39.69 10.51 4.97
N ASN A 297 39.66 10.50 6.29
CA ASN A 297 39.72 11.68 7.18
C ASN A 297 38.51 12.65 7.11
N VAL A 298 37.40 12.20 6.56
CA VAL A 298 36.15 12.98 6.49
C VAL A 298 34.92 12.11 6.80
N PRO A 299 33.79 12.67 7.25
CA PRO A 299 32.54 11.94 7.37
C PRO A 299 32.12 11.38 6.01
N ILE A 300 31.58 10.15 5.99
CA ILE A 300 31.15 9.55 4.73
C ILE A 300 30.00 10.31 4.08
N SER A 301 29.22 11.08 4.85
CA SER A 301 28.18 11.99 4.33
C SER A 301 28.73 13.05 3.38
N SER A 302 30.03 13.34 3.39
CA SER A 302 30.67 14.28 2.45
C SER A 302 30.83 13.72 1.04
N PHE A 303 30.81 12.38 0.88
CA PHE A 303 31.00 11.75 -0.41
C PHE A 303 29.74 11.82 -1.29
N GLY A 304 29.93 12.15 -2.58
CA GLY A 304 28.84 12.25 -3.53
C GLY A 304 28.04 10.96 -3.72
N ALA A 305 28.67 9.78 -3.58
CA ALA A 305 28.00 8.49 -3.65
C ALA A 305 27.00 8.29 -2.48
N ILE A 306 27.37 8.69 -1.25
CA ILE A 306 26.49 8.63 -0.08
C ILE A 306 25.35 9.65 -0.22
N LYS A 307 25.66 10.88 -0.64
CA LYS A 307 24.63 11.91 -0.89
C LYS A 307 23.62 11.46 -1.95
N GLN A 308 24.06 10.77 -2.99
CA GLN A 308 23.19 10.20 -4.04
C GLN A 308 22.20 9.19 -3.41
N LYS A 309 22.68 8.26 -2.58
CA LYS A 309 21.86 7.25 -1.91
C LYS A 309 20.83 7.91 -0.99
N LEU A 310 21.27 8.80 -0.09
CA LEU A 310 20.39 9.52 0.83
C LEU A 310 19.31 10.31 0.06
N ALA A 311 19.69 11.06 -0.98
CA ALA A 311 18.72 11.81 -1.78
C ALA A 311 17.67 10.91 -2.43
N MET A 312 18.07 9.75 -2.97
CA MET A 312 17.15 8.79 -3.58
C MET A 312 16.18 8.19 -2.55
N MET A 313 16.68 7.77 -1.39
CA MET A 313 15.86 7.27 -0.29
C MET A 313 14.81 8.32 0.13
N ILE A 314 15.24 9.58 0.31
CA ILE A 314 14.39 10.71 0.69
C ILE A 314 13.31 10.98 -0.37
N VAL A 315 13.69 11.13 -1.63
CA VAL A 315 12.76 11.48 -2.72
C VAL A 315 11.70 10.41 -2.92
N GLN A 316 12.09 9.14 -2.87
CA GLN A 316 11.15 8.03 -3.04
C GLN A 316 10.20 7.89 -1.85
N THR A 317 10.69 8.07 -0.61
CA THR A 317 9.82 8.07 0.58
C THR A 317 8.82 9.23 0.53
N PHE A 318 9.27 10.45 0.19
CA PHE A 318 8.39 11.62 0.01
C PHE A 318 7.32 11.38 -1.07
N SER A 319 7.70 10.72 -2.16
CA SER A 319 6.77 10.36 -3.23
C SER A 319 5.74 9.32 -2.77
N CYS A 320 6.16 8.34 -1.95
CA CYS A 320 5.26 7.33 -1.38
C CYS A 320 4.24 7.94 -0.41
N GLU A 321 4.66 8.84 0.47
CA GLU A 321 3.77 9.63 1.31
C GLU A 321 2.73 10.38 0.47
N SER A 322 3.18 11.03 -0.61
CA SER A 322 2.32 11.82 -1.49
C SER A 322 1.23 11.00 -2.15
N ILE A 323 1.51 9.77 -2.60
CA ILE A 323 0.50 8.90 -3.22
C ILE A 323 -0.45 8.29 -2.20
N CYS A 324 0.06 7.86 -1.03
CA CYS A 324 -0.75 7.18 -0.02
C CYS A 324 -1.79 8.11 0.59
N TYR A 325 -1.41 9.31 1.02
CA TYR A 325 -2.33 10.24 1.66
C TYR A 325 -3.28 10.91 0.69
N ARG A 326 -2.86 11.14 -0.58
CA ARG A 326 -3.77 11.54 -1.65
C ARG A 326 -4.85 10.48 -1.88
N ALA A 327 -4.47 9.22 -2.04
CA ALA A 327 -5.42 8.13 -2.28
C ALA A 327 -6.38 7.93 -1.10
N GLY A 328 -5.88 8.04 0.14
CA GLY A 328 -6.70 7.96 1.34
C GLY A 328 -7.76 9.04 1.43
N ASP A 329 -7.41 10.28 1.08
CA ASP A 329 -8.34 11.42 1.05
C ASP A 329 -9.36 11.32 -0.08
N ASP A 330 -8.95 10.84 -1.26
CA ASP A 330 -9.87 10.60 -2.37
C ASP A 330 -10.93 9.55 -1.99
N ILE A 331 -10.54 8.49 -1.24
CA ILE A 331 -11.47 7.52 -0.65
C ILE A 331 -12.40 8.21 0.35
N GLU A 332 -11.87 9.01 1.27
CA GLU A 332 -12.64 9.69 2.31
C GLU A 332 -13.67 10.68 1.76
N LYS A 333 -13.27 11.48 0.76
CA LYS A 333 -14.19 12.36 0.02
C LYS A 333 -15.33 11.57 -0.62
N LYS A 334 -15.03 10.37 -1.14
CA LYS A 334 -16.04 9.53 -1.78
C LYS A 334 -16.96 8.86 -0.77
N ILE A 335 -16.46 8.46 0.40
CA ILE A 335 -17.27 8.02 1.53
C ILE A 335 -18.28 9.11 1.90
N SER A 336 -17.79 10.33 2.11
CA SER A 336 -18.63 11.49 2.44
C SER A 336 -19.68 11.78 1.35
N PHE A 337 -19.34 11.61 0.08
CA PHE A 337 -20.27 11.76 -1.02
C PHE A 337 -21.39 10.71 -0.97
N PHE A 338 -21.06 9.44 -0.79
CA PHE A 338 -22.04 8.35 -0.73
C PHE A 338 -22.96 8.47 0.49
N GLN A 339 -22.46 8.93 1.64
CA GLN A 339 -23.29 9.21 2.81
C GLN A 339 -24.30 10.33 2.54
N LYS A 340 -23.91 11.39 1.81
CA LYS A 340 -24.83 12.46 1.39
C LYS A 340 -25.91 11.96 0.42
N GLU A 341 -25.61 10.92 -0.37
CA GLU A 341 -26.57 10.21 -1.22
C GLU A 341 -27.46 9.22 -0.44
N GLY A 342 -27.34 9.15 0.89
CA GLY A 342 -28.19 8.36 1.77
C GLY A 342 -27.72 6.94 2.05
N LYS A 343 -26.49 6.56 1.67
CA LYS A 343 -25.92 5.25 2.01
C LYS A 343 -25.44 5.21 3.44
N SER A 344 -25.49 4.03 4.07
CA SER A 344 -24.86 3.81 5.37
C SER A 344 -23.34 3.99 5.30
N LEU A 345 -22.70 4.25 6.44
CA LEU A 345 -21.24 4.39 6.51
C LEU A 345 -20.51 3.15 5.95
N ASN A 346 -20.94 1.95 6.38
CA ASN A 346 -20.31 0.70 5.91
C ASN A 346 -20.43 0.50 4.41
N GLU A 347 -21.59 0.77 3.81
CA GLU A 347 -21.78 0.69 2.36
C GLU A 347 -20.93 1.72 1.63
N SER A 348 -20.88 2.96 2.17
CA SER A 348 -20.08 4.05 1.60
C SER A 348 -18.59 3.73 1.61
N GLU A 349 -18.08 3.18 2.72
CA GLU A 349 -16.68 2.78 2.84
C GLU A 349 -16.32 1.66 1.86
N LEU A 350 -17.11 0.58 1.81
CA LEU A 350 -16.86 -0.55 0.92
C LEU A 350 -16.88 -0.13 -0.57
N GLU A 351 -17.86 0.67 -0.96
CA GLU A 351 -17.99 1.12 -2.34
C GLU A 351 -16.87 2.09 -2.73
N ALA A 352 -16.51 3.02 -1.83
CA ALA A 352 -15.40 3.93 -2.08
C ALA A 352 -14.07 3.17 -2.23
N ILE A 353 -13.79 2.21 -1.36
CA ILE A 353 -12.56 1.41 -1.41
C ILE A 353 -12.50 0.55 -2.68
N GLU A 354 -13.61 -0.07 -3.10
CA GLU A 354 -13.68 -0.81 -4.36
C GLU A 354 -13.43 0.12 -5.56
N LEU A 355 -13.99 1.33 -5.50
CA LEU A 355 -13.81 2.34 -6.54
C LEU A 355 -12.36 2.78 -6.71
N PHE A 356 -11.58 2.87 -5.61
CA PHE A 356 -10.16 3.25 -5.62
C PHE A 356 -9.19 2.05 -5.54
N SER A 357 -9.64 0.85 -5.92
CA SER A 357 -8.81 -0.37 -5.91
C SER A 357 -7.52 -0.26 -6.74
N VAL A 358 -7.49 0.58 -7.77
CA VAL A 358 -6.31 0.88 -8.59
C VAL A 358 -5.27 1.63 -7.77
N GLU A 359 -5.64 2.71 -7.09
CA GLU A 359 -4.77 3.52 -6.24
C GLU A 359 -4.31 2.74 -5.00
N CYS A 360 -5.16 1.88 -4.44
CA CYS A 360 -4.77 0.95 -3.38
C CYS A 360 -3.67 0.00 -3.84
N ALA A 361 -3.78 -0.55 -5.06
CA ALA A 361 -2.76 -1.42 -5.65
C ALA A 361 -1.45 -0.66 -5.95
N ILE A 362 -1.54 0.57 -6.49
CA ILE A 362 -0.38 1.45 -6.74
C ILE A 362 0.36 1.72 -5.42
N SER A 363 -0.36 2.10 -4.35
CA SER A 363 0.23 2.38 -3.04
C SER A 363 0.96 1.17 -2.47
N LYS A 364 0.40 -0.03 -2.60
CA LYS A 364 1.04 -1.28 -2.16
C LYS A 364 2.30 -1.60 -2.94
N ILE A 365 2.24 -1.51 -4.28
CA ILE A 365 3.39 -1.83 -5.14
C ILE A 365 4.53 -0.84 -4.84
N TYR A 366 4.25 0.44 -5.00
CA TYR A 366 5.25 1.48 -4.85
C TYR A 366 5.84 1.51 -3.44
N GLY A 367 5.00 1.45 -2.40
CA GLY A 367 5.46 1.43 -1.01
C GLY A 367 6.34 0.23 -0.68
N SER A 368 5.95 -0.99 -1.08
CA SER A 368 6.74 -2.19 -0.82
C SER A 368 8.07 -2.23 -1.57
N GLU A 369 8.13 -1.69 -2.79
CA GLU A 369 9.36 -1.61 -3.59
C GLU A 369 10.29 -0.52 -3.06
N ILE A 370 9.74 0.60 -2.57
CA ILE A 370 10.55 1.65 -1.93
C ILE A 370 11.12 1.19 -0.61
N LEU A 371 10.34 0.49 0.22
CA LEU A 371 10.87 -0.06 1.46
C LEU A 371 12.08 -0.98 1.18
N ASP A 372 11.97 -1.86 0.19
CA ASP A 372 13.06 -2.73 -0.23
C ASP A 372 14.31 -1.94 -0.65
N PHE A 373 14.12 -0.90 -1.46
CA PHE A 373 15.19 0.00 -1.87
C PHE A 373 15.83 0.75 -0.69
N VAL A 374 15.02 1.31 0.21
CA VAL A 374 15.49 2.12 1.34
C VAL A 374 16.27 1.29 2.34
N VAL A 375 15.81 0.07 2.66
CA VAL A 375 16.54 -0.82 3.58
C VAL A 375 17.85 -1.33 2.97
N ASP A 376 17.88 -1.60 1.65
CA ASP A 376 19.09 -2.02 0.95
C ASP A 376 20.14 -0.90 0.95
N GLU A 377 19.75 0.31 0.59
CA GLU A 377 20.64 1.47 0.60
C GLU A 377 21.08 1.87 2.01
N GLY A 378 20.20 1.76 3.02
CA GLY A 378 20.54 1.98 4.41
C GLY A 378 21.58 0.99 4.89
N LEU A 379 21.40 -0.29 4.63
CA LEU A 379 22.38 -1.33 4.94
C LEU A 379 23.71 -1.08 4.22
N GLN A 380 23.66 -0.70 2.94
CA GLN A 380 24.86 -0.40 2.15
C GLN A 380 25.63 0.82 2.70
N ILE A 381 24.94 1.85 3.20
CA ILE A 381 25.59 3.03 3.84
C ILE A 381 26.35 2.61 5.10
N TYR A 382 25.81 1.66 5.87
CA TYR A 382 26.50 1.09 7.05
C TYR A 382 27.68 0.20 6.69
N GLY A 383 27.80 -0.26 5.43
CA GLY A 383 28.87 -1.14 4.99
C GLY A 383 28.90 -2.47 5.76
N GLY A 384 30.07 -2.97 6.12
CA GLY A 384 30.20 -4.23 6.87
C GLY A 384 29.44 -4.25 8.20
N MET A 385 29.32 -3.10 8.88
CA MET A 385 28.49 -2.98 10.09
C MET A 385 27.00 -3.23 9.79
N GLY A 386 26.49 -2.79 8.66
CA GLY A 386 25.08 -3.02 8.27
C GLY A 386 24.72 -4.49 8.07
N PHE A 387 25.72 -5.33 7.78
CA PHE A 387 25.56 -6.77 7.63
C PHE A 387 25.58 -7.54 8.96
N SER A 388 26.01 -6.86 10.06
CA SER A 388 25.96 -7.43 11.40
C SER A 388 24.60 -7.27 12.04
N GLU A 389 24.14 -8.30 12.78
CA GLU A 389 22.91 -8.22 13.58
C GLU A 389 22.97 -7.20 14.73
N GLU A 390 24.18 -6.75 15.11
CA GLU A 390 24.38 -5.72 16.12
C GLU A 390 23.95 -4.33 15.67
N ALA A 391 23.89 -4.10 14.34
CA ALA A 391 23.46 -2.83 13.76
C ALA A 391 21.97 -2.84 13.39
N PRO A 392 21.29 -1.67 13.40
CA PRO A 392 19.84 -1.61 13.18
C PRO A 392 19.42 -1.76 11.70
N MET A 393 20.23 -2.42 10.86
CA MET A 393 20.01 -2.51 9.41
C MET A 393 19.68 -3.92 8.93
N ALA A 394 20.26 -4.96 9.51
CA ALA A 394 20.07 -6.33 9.04
C ALA A 394 18.61 -6.80 9.21
N ARG A 395 17.98 -6.51 10.35
CA ARG A 395 16.59 -6.88 10.63
C ARG A 395 15.61 -6.22 9.67
N PRO A 396 15.55 -4.88 9.52
CA PRO A 396 14.65 -4.23 8.56
C PRO A 396 14.81 -4.72 7.12
N TYR A 397 16.04 -5.02 6.70
CA TYR A 397 16.33 -5.59 5.39
C TYR A 397 15.61 -6.93 5.17
N ARG A 398 15.64 -7.83 6.16
CA ARG A 398 14.91 -9.10 6.08
C ARG A 398 13.40 -8.92 6.17
N ASP A 399 12.95 -8.06 7.07
CA ASP A 399 11.53 -7.80 7.30
C ASP A 399 10.84 -7.20 6.09
N ALA A 400 11.50 -6.31 5.36
CA ALA A 400 10.98 -5.66 4.17
C ALA A 400 10.57 -6.65 3.07
N ARG A 401 11.28 -7.78 2.95
CA ARG A 401 11.15 -8.68 1.79
C ARG A 401 9.75 -9.24 1.60
N ILE A 402 9.02 -9.52 2.67
CA ILE A 402 7.68 -10.11 2.59
C ILE A 402 6.65 -9.13 2.01
N SER A 403 6.85 -7.82 2.15
CA SER A 403 5.90 -6.80 1.72
C SER A 403 5.58 -6.82 0.23
N ARG A 404 6.49 -7.35 -0.61
CA ARG A 404 6.26 -7.55 -2.04
C ARG A 404 5.49 -8.83 -2.37
N ILE A 405 5.27 -9.72 -1.39
CA ILE A 405 4.68 -11.05 -1.59
C ILE A 405 3.24 -11.10 -1.09
N TYR A 406 2.97 -10.73 0.17
CA TYR A 406 1.63 -10.81 0.75
C TYR A 406 0.72 -9.65 0.28
N GLU A 407 -0.58 -9.70 0.62
CA GLU A 407 -1.63 -8.77 0.11
C GLU A 407 -1.76 -8.79 -1.43
N GLY A 408 -1.45 -9.95 -2.03
CA GLY A 408 -1.24 -10.14 -3.46
C GLY A 408 0.17 -9.73 -3.86
N THR A 409 0.87 -10.58 -4.62
CA THR A 409 2.22 -10.22 -5.10
C THR A 409 2.19 -8.93 -5.91
N ASN A 410 3.33 -8.26 -6.06
CA ASN A 410 3.39 -7.02 -6.83
C ASN A 410 3.00 -7.24 -8.30
N GLU A 411 3.29 -8.42 -8.85
CA GLU A 411 2.86 -8.82 -10.19
C GLU A 411 1.33 -8.92 -10.28
N ILE A 412 0.69 -9.59 -9.31
CA ILE A 412 -0.79 -9.70 -9.25
C ILE A 412 -1.43 -8.31 -9.13
N ASN A 413 -0.85 -7.42 -8.33
CA ASN A 413 -1.37 -6.05 -8.20
C ASN A 413 -1.18 -5.22 -9.49
N ARG A 414 -0.08 -5.41 -10.24
CA ARG A 414 0.10 -4.80 -11.57
C ARG A 414 -0.97 -5.28 -12.55
N MET A 415 -1.24 -6.59 -12.57
CA MET A 415 -2.31 -7.16 -13.38
C MET A 415 -3.68 -6.61 -12.98
N LEU A 416 -3.92 -6.42 -11.68
CA LEU A 416 -5.16 -5.84 -11.15
C LEU A 416 -5.36 -4.39 -11.64
N ILE A 417 -4.33 -3.55 -11.63
CA ILE A 417 -4.40 -2.15 -12.10
C ILE A 417 -4.95 -2.11 -13.52
N VAL A 418 -4.27 -2.74 -14.46
CA VAL A 418 -4.65 -2.70 -15.88
C VAL A 418 -5.97 -3.41 -16.12
N GLY A 419 -6.16 -4.60 -15.54
CA GLY A 419 -7.39 -5.37 -15.67
C GLY A 419 -8.63 -4.63 -15.16
N THR A 420 -8.51 -3.91 -14.04
CA THR A 420 -9.60 -3.10 -13.49
C THR A 420 -9.93 -1.90 -14.38
N LEU A 421 -8.94 -1.18 -14.85
CA LEU A 421 -9.12 -0.03 -15.74
C LEU A 421 -9.80 -0.44 -17.07
N LEU A 422 -9.34 -1.52 -17.69
CA LEU A 422 -9.95 -2.04 -18.91
C LEU A 422 -11.40 -2.52 -18.67
N LYS A 423 -11.65 -3.24 -17.57
CA LYS A 423 -13.01 -3.72 -17.21
C LYS A 423 -13.96 -2.54 -17.00
N ARG A 424 -13.55 -1.50 -16.26
CA ARG A 424 -14.37 -0.30 -16.03
C ARG A 424 -14.63 0.47 -17.33
N SER A 425 -13.63 0.56 -18.19
CA SER A 425 -13.82 1.22 -19.49
C SER A 425 -14.78 0.46 -20.39
N MET A 426 -14.71 -0.88 -20.44
CA MET A 426 -15.68 -1.71 -21.18
C MET A 426 -17.11 -1.56 -20.65
N LYS A 427 -17.26 -1.36 -19.34
CA LYS A 427 -18.56 -1.09 -18.70
C LYS A 427 -19.01 0.37 -18.80
N LYS A 428 -18.23 1.23 -19.43
CA LYS A 428 -18.47 2.68 -19.54
C LYS A 428 -18.54 3.42 -18.18
N GLU A 429 -17.92 2.85 -17.15
CA GLU A 429 -17.76 3.51 -15.84
C GLU A 429 -16.71 4.63 -15.91
N ILE A 430 -15.68 4.48 -16.76
CA ILE A 430 -14.67 5.48 -17.11
C ILE A 430 -14.46 5.49 -18.63
N ASN A 431 -14.18 6.67 -19.21
CA ASN A 431 -14.03 6.84 -20.66
C ASN A 431 -12.57 6.60 -21.14
N LEU A 432 -11.86 5.61 -20.54
CA LEU A 432 -10.43 5.41 -20.78
C LEU A 432 -10.13 4.99 -22.22
N LEU A 433 -10.79 3.95 -22.75
CA LEU A 433 -10.57 3.47 -24.11
C LEU A 433 -11.09 4.45 -25.16
N GLU A 434 -12.17 5.17 -24.91
CA GLU A 434 -12.65 6.24 -25.79
C GLU A 434 -11.60 7.36 -25.93
N LYS A 435 -11.02 7.77 -24.80
CA LYS A 435 -9.93 8.77 -24.80
C LYS A 435 -8.68 8.25 -25.49
N ALA A 436 -8.34 6.99 -25.28
CA ALA A 436 -7.22 6.33 -25.97
C ALA A 436 -7.41 6.35 -27.49
N MET A 437 -8.62 6.08 -27.99
CA MET A 437 -8.94 6.15 -29.42
C MET A 437 -8.83 7.58 -29.97
N VAL A 438 -9.27 8.59 -29.21
CA VAL A 438 -9.09 10.00 -29.59
C VAL A 438 -7.60 10.34 -29.71
N VAL A 439 -6.77 9.88 -28.76
CA VAL A 439 -5.30 10.11 -28.78
C VAL A 439 -4.66 9.43 -29.99
N ILE A 440 -4.99 8.17 -30.27
CA ILE A 440 -4.48 7.41 -31.43
C ILE A 440 -4.83 8.10 -32.74
N ASN A 441 -6.10 8.52 -32.90
CA ASN A 441 -6.58 9.13 -34.13
C ASN A 441 -6.04 10.55 -34.36
N SER A 442 -5.81 11.31 -33.27
CA SER A 442 -5.27 12.66 -33.40
C SER A 442 -3.82 12.67 -33.91
N ASN A 443 -3.05 11.69 -33.50
CA ASN A 443 -1.62 11.54 -33.77
C ASN A 443 -0.81 12.85 -33.56
N LYS A 444 -1.31 13.71 -32.65
CA LYS A 444 -0.71 15.01 -32.33
C LYS A 444 -0.04 14.93 -30.97
N PHE A 445 1.28 14.91 -31.00
CA PHE A 445 2.11 14.95 -29.81
C PHE A 445 3.08 16.12 -29.94
N GLU A 446 3.18 16.93 -28.89
CA GLU A 446 4.03 18.11 -28.86
C GLU A 446 5.06 17.95 -27.75
N SER A 447 6.30 18.35 -27.99
CA SER A 447 7.30 18.43 -26.94
C SER A 447 6.97 19.56 -25.97
N VAL A 448 7.27 19.36 -24.70
CA VAL A 448 7.06 20.37 -23.65
C VAL A 448 8.28 21.27 -23.56
N SER A 449 8.09 22.58 -23.73
CA SER A 449 9.08 23.57 -23.37
C SER A 449 9.11 23.78 -21.84
N TYR A 450 10.29 23.82 -21.25
CA TYR A 450 10.47 24.10 -19.83
C TYR A 450 10.71 25.58 -19.61
N ASP A 451 9.88 26.18 -18.75
CA ASP A 451 10.05 27.54 -18.26
C ASP A 451 10.58 27.52 -16.82
N GLU A 452 11.76 28.10 -16.59
CA GLU A 452 12.39 28.16 -15.27
C GLU A 452 11.59 29.00 -14.26
N ASN A 453 10.87 30.02 -14.75
CA ASN A 453 10.05 30.88 -13.93
C ASN A 453 8.71 30.24 -13.55
N ASN A 454 8.34 29.16 -14.25
CA ASN A 454 7.09 28.44 -14.03
C ASN A 454 7.30 26.93 -14.04
N HIS A 455 8.12 26.46 -13.09
CA HIS A 455 8.51 25.05 -12.97
C HIS A 455 7.29 24.13 -12.93
N PHE A 456 6.33 24.39 -12.03
CA PHE A 456 5.19 23.51 -11.82
C PHE A 456 4.32 23.38 -13.07
N ALA A 457 3.99 24.48 -13.75
CA ALA A 457 3.21 24.42 -15.00
C ALA A 457 3.92 23.63 -16.09
N SER A 458 5.25 23.80 -16.23
CA SER A 458 6.03 23.04 -17.21
C SER A 458 5.96 21.54 -16.95
N VAL A 459 6.01 21.14 -15.68
CA VAL A 459 5.94 19.72 -15.30
C VAL A 459 4.52 19.16 -15.44
N TYR A 460 3.47 19.93 -15.14
CA TYR A 460 2.09 19.49 -15.43
C TYR A 460 1.88 19.21 -16.93
N ASN A 461 2.44 20.04 -17.80
CA ASN A 461 2.41 19.80 -19.24
C ASN A 461 3.13 18.51 -19.62
N LEU A 462 4.29 18.21 -19.00
CA LEU A 462 4.98 16.93 -19.17
C LEU A 462 4.11 15.76 -18.74
N VAL A 463 3.54 15.81 -17.53
CA VAL A 463 2.65 14.73 -17.00
C VAL A 463 1.47 14.52 -17.96
N GLY A 464 0.88 15.59 -18.48
CA GLY A 464 -0.18 15.52 -19.51
C GLY A 464 0.27 14.77 -20.77
N ASN A 465 1.48 15.04 -21.27
CA ASN A 465 2.04 14.31 -22.41
C ASN A 465 2.27 12.83 -22.10
N LEU A 466 2.75 12.51 -20.90
CA LEU A 466 2.95 11.11 -20.47
C LEU A 466 1.63 10.36 -20.37
N LYS A 467 0.56 11.00 -19.86
CA LYS A 467 -0.80 10.43 -19.88
C LYS A 467 -1.25 10.11 -21.31
N ASN A 468 -1.03 11.02 -22.26
CA ASN A 468 -1.36 10.78 -23.68
C ASN A 468 -0.53 9.63 -24.27
N CYS A 469 0.78 9.57 -23.99
CA CYS A 469 1.66 8.48 -24.43
C CYS A 469 1.17 7.12 -23.88
N LEU A 470 0.86 7.05 -22.59
CA LEU A 470 0.29 5.87 -21.94
C LEU A 470 -1.03 5.45 -22.61
N LEU A 471 -1.96 6.39 -22.81
CA LEU A 471 -3.25 6.12 -23.47
C LEU A 471 -3.06 5.59 -24.90
N TYR A 472 -2.08 6.10 -25.63
CA TYR A 472 -1.73 5.58 -26.96
C TYR A 472 -1.28 4.12 -26.89
N ILE A 473 -0.34 3.78 -26.00
CA ILE A 473 0.21 2.41 -25.86
C ILE A 473 -0.88 1.47 -25.34
N LEU A 474 -1.63 1.84 -24.30
CA LEU A 474 -2.74 1.07 -23.78
C LEU A 474 -3.81 0.79 -24.84
N GLY A 475 -4.19 1.81 -25.61
CA GLY A 475 -5.18 1.67 -26.68
C GLY A 475 -4.69 0.75 -27.79
N LYS A 476 -3.43 0.90 -28.23
CA LYS A 476 -2.83 0.02 -29.23
C LYS A 476 -2.74 -1.43 -28.75
N SER A 477 -2.33 -1.69 -27.52
CA SER A 477 -2.27 -3.03 -26.96
C SER A 477 -3.68 -3.66 -26.83
N ALA A 478 -4.68 -2.87 -26.38
CA ALA A 478 -6.06 -3.33 -26.30
C ALA A 478 -6.65 -3.69 -27.69
N MET A 479 -6.31 -2.92 -28.73
CA MET A 479 -6.70 -3.21 -30.11
C MET A 479 -6.03 -4.46 -30.66
N HIS A 480 -4.73 -4.64 -30.38
CA HIS A 480 -3.93 -5.76 -30.89
C HIS A 480 -4.36 -7.09 -30.25
N PHE A 481 -4.46 -7.15 -28.95
CA PHE A 481 -4.72 -8.38 -28.19
C PHE A 481 -6.22 -8.65 -27.94
N GLY A 482 -7.06 -7.63 -27.95
CA GLY A 482 -8.47 -7.76 -27.62
C GLY A 482 -8.71 -8.45 -26.28
N ASN A 483 -9.51 -9.53 -26.28
CA ASN A 483 -9.81 -10.29 -25.05
C ASN A 483 -8.61 -11.07 -24.50
N ASN A 484 -7.58 -11.31 -25.33
CA ASN A 484 -6.37 -12.06 -24.95
C ASN A 484 -5.36 -11.20 -24.16
N ILE A 485 -5.57 -9.90 -24.04
CA ILE A 485 -4.65 -9.01 -23.32
C ILE A 485 -4.34 -9.51 -21.89
N LYS A 486 -5.26 -10.25 -21.28
CA LYS A 486 -5.08 -10.81 -19.92
C LYS A 486 -4.00 -11.88 -19.84
N THR A 487 -3.62 -12.49 -20.95
CA THR A 487 -2.54 -13.49 -21.03
C THR A 487 -1.20 -12.89 -21.37
N GLU A 488 -1.19 -11.63 -21.83
CA GLU A 488 0.03 -10.87 -22.16
C GLU A 488 0.52 -10.10 -20.94
N GLN A 489 0.99 -10.85 -19.94
CA GLN A 489 1.30 -10.31 -18.61
C GLN A 489 2.45 -9.31 -18.62
N GLU A 490 3.45 -9.52 -19.43
CA GLU A 490 4.62 -8.64 -19.60
C GLU A 490 4.19 -7.25 -20.10
N VAL A 491 3.30 -7.21 -21.09
CA VAL A 491 2.74 -5.95 -21.62
C VAL A 491 1.87 -5.26 -20.57
N MET A 492 1.04 -6.04 -19.85
CA MET A 492 0.22 -5.47 -18.76
C MET A 492 1.09 -4.92 -17.63
N MET A 493 2.16 -5.61 -17.25
CA MET A 493 3.09 -5.12 -16.21
C MET A 493 3.77 -3.82 -16.63
N ASN A 494 4.27 -3.72 -17.85
CA ASN A 494 4.86 -2.49 -18.37
C ASN A 494 3.86 -1.33 -18.40
N ILE A 495 2.62 -1.57 -18.82
CA ILE A 495 1.55 -0.57 -18.76
C ILE A 495 1.25 -0.15 -17.32
N ALA A 496 1.22 -1.10 -16.38
CA ALA A 496 1.04 -0.79 -14.95
C ALA A 496 2.17 0.10 -14.41
N ASP A 497 3.43 -0.17 -14.78
CA ASP A 497 4.58 0.65 -14.36
C ASP A 497 4.54 2.06 -14.95
N MET A 498 4.05 2.22 -16.18
CA MET A 498 3.76 3.54 -16.75
C MET A 498 2.67 4.29 -15.95
N ILE A 499 1.59 3.59 -15.57
CA ILE A 499 0.49 4.15 -14.75
C ILE A 499 1.02 4.58 -13.39
N ILE A 500 1.80 3.73 -12.71
CA ILE A 500 2.44 4.02 -11.43
C ILE A 500 3.33 5.27 -11.55
N SER A 501 4.21 5.31 -12.55
CA SER A 501 5.11 6.44 -12.78
C SER A 501 4.35 7.77 -12.94
N VAL A 502 3.24 7.77 -13.68
CA VAL A 502 2.40 8.97 -13.87
C VAL A 502 1.74 9.39 -12.55
N TYR A 503 1.16 8.44 -11.80
CA TYR A 503 0.49 8.75 -10.53
C TYR A 503 1.47 9.28 -9.48
N VAL A 504 2.65 8.67 -9.40
CA VAL A 504 3.74 9.09 -8.49
C VAL A 504 4.22 10.50 -8.83
N MET A 505 4.57 10.75 -10.11
CA MET A 505 5.01 12.08 -10.55
C MET A 505 3.98 13.16 -10.25
N GLU A 506 2.72 12.92 -10.60
CA GLU A 506 1.64 13.89 -10.39
C GLU A 506 1.41 14.18 -8.91
N SER A 507 1.34 13.13 -8.07
CA SER A 507 1.09 13.29 -6.63
C SER A 507 2.24 14.00 -5.92
N THR A 508 3.48 13.64 -6.25
CA THR A 508 4.68 14.30 -5.72
C THR A 508 4.73 15.77 -6.12
N LEU A 509 4.45 16.07 -7.41
CA LEU A 509 4.44 17.43 -7.93
C LEU A 509 3.40 18.29 -7.22
N LYS A 510 2.18 17.78 -7.03
CA LYS A 510 1.09 18.51 -6.37
C LYS A 510 1.40 18.80 -4.90
N ARG A 511 1.98 17.84 -4.17
CA ARG A 511 2.44 18.09 -2.80
C ARG A 511 3.57 19.13 -2.77
N CYS A 512 4.57 18.99 -3.64
CA CYS A 512 5.64 19.98 -3.73
C CYS A 512 5.10 21.39 -4.02
N GLU A 513 4.17 21.55 -4.95
CA GLU A 513 3.57 22.84 -5.28
C GLU A 513 2.79 23.42 -4.10
N LYS A 514 1.90 22.61 -3.48
CA LYS A 514 1.07 23.03 -2.35
C LYS A 514 1.93 23.50 -1.16
N VAL A 515 2.90 22.70 -0.77
CA VAL A 515 3.79 23.04 0.35
C VAL A 515 4.73 24.20 0.00
N TYR A 516 5.22 24.27 -1.23
CA TYR A 516 6.07 25.36 -1.69
C TYR A 516 5.35 26.74 -1.65
N LYS A 517 4.08 26.80 -2.06
CA LYS A 517 3.27 28.03 -1.98
C LYS A 517 3.20 28.59 -0.55
N ASN A 518 3.19 27.71 0.45
CA ASN A 518 3.06 28.11 1.86
C ASN A 518 4.40 28.34 2.54
N SER A 519 5.46 27.62 2.18
CA SER A 519 6.75 27.63 2.88
C SER A 519 7.88 28.32 2.13
N ASN A 520 7.76 28.49 0.82
CA ASN A 520 8.82 28.92 -0.10
C ASN A 520 10.12 28.11 0.03
N ASN A 521 10.04 26.84 0.48
CA ASN A 521 11.19 25.98 0.69
C ASN A 521 11.71 25.41 -0.63
N LYS A 522 12.89 25.85 -1.06
CA LYS A 522 13.48 25.49 -2.36
C LYS A 522 13.83 24.02 -2.52
N VAL A 523 14.00 23.27 -1.42
CA VAL A 523 14.27 21.83 -1.49
C VAL A 523 13.12 21.07 -2.18
N LEU A 524 11.89 21.58 -2.09
CA LEU A 524 10.71 20.99 -2.76
C LEU A 524 10.82 21.06 -4.29
N LEU A 525 11.42 22.11 -4.84
CA LEU A 525 11.72 22.19 -6.28
C LEU A 525 12.76 21.14 -6.69
N ASP A 526 13.76 20.89 -5.83
CA ASP A 526 14.77 19.88 -6.09
C ASP A 526 14.17 18.45 -5.95
N ILE A 527 13.34 18.19 -4.94
CA ILE A 527 12.61 16.92 -4.78
C ILE A 527 11.73 16.66 -6.01
N SER A 528 10.96 17.67 -6.46
CA SER A 528 10.13 17.57 -7.66
C SER A 528 10.97 17.20 -8.90
N LYS A 529 12.10 17.90 -9.14
CA LYS A 529 12.99 17.64 -10.28
C LYS A 529 13.61 16.25 -10.23
N SER A 530 14.01 15.79 -9.05
CA SER A 530 14.60 14.46 -8.87
C SER A 530 13.56 13.36 -9.09
N SER A 531 12.36 13.50 -8.50
CA SER A 531 11.25 12.55 -8.70
C SER A 531 10.86 12.43 -10.18
N ILE A 532 10.74 13.57 -10.88
CA ILE A 532 10.43 13.59 -12.32
C ILE A 532 11.49 12.83 -13.12
N TYR A 533 12.77 13.11 -12.87
CA TYR A 533 13.85 12.49 -13.61
C TYR A 533 13.80 10.96 -13.54
N TYR A 534 13.69 10.39 -12.34
CA TYR A 534 13.71 8.93 -12.16
C TYR A 534 12.43 8.26 -12.65
N ASN A 535 11.27 8.85 -12.41
CA ASN A 535 10.01 8.29 -12.90
C ASN A 535 9.89 8.42 -14.43
N LEU A 536 10.45 9.46 -15.04
CA LEU A 536 10.49 9.62 -16.49
C LEU A 536 11.35 8.54 -17.15
N LEU A 537 12.49 8.18 -16.56
CA LEU A 537 13.33 7.07 -17.03
C LEU A 537 12.59 5.73 -16.95
N SER A 538 11.95 5.46 -15.81
CA SER A 538 11.13 4.25 -15.63
C SER A 538 10.00 4.20 -16.66
N PHE A 539 9.24 5.28 -16.81
CA PHE A 539 8.17 5.39 -17.81
C PHE A 539 8.67 5.12 -19.23
N LYS A 540 9.78 5.72 -19.62
CA LYS A 540 10.36 5.55 -20.96
C LYS A 540 10.76 4.10 -21.22
N ASN A 541 11.42 3.45 -20.26
CA ASN A 541 11.83 2.06 -20.38
C ASN A 541 10.60 1.14 -20.56
N SER A 542 9.61 1.24 -19.68
CA SER A 542 8.38 0.44 -19.75
C SER A 542 7.59 0.72 -21.05
N SER A 543 7.61 1.95 -21.55
CA SER A 543 6.99 2.31 -22.83
C SER A 543 7.64 1.58 -24.00
N ILE A 544 8.98 1.58 -24.06
CA ILE A 544 9.75 0.92 -25.13
C ILE A 544 9.56 -0.58 -25.07
N GLU A 545 9.71 -1.20 -23.89
CA GLU A 545 9.50 -2.63 -23.70
C GLU A 545 8.09 -3.07 -24.11
N SER A 546 7.08 -2.25 -23.78
CA SER A 546 5.71 -2.53 -24.17
C SER A 546 5.53 -2.58 -25.67
N ILE A 547 5.99 -1.54 -26.42
CA ILE A 547 5.75 -1.46 -27.88
C ILE A 547 6.51 -2.53 -28.66
N ILE A 548 7.76 -2.84 -28.29
CA ILE A 548 8.55 -3.89 -28.97
C ILE A 548 7.99 -5.30 -28.73
N SER A 549 7.14 -5.48 -27.73
CA SER A 549 6.54 -6.77 -27.39
C SER A 549 5.38 -7.17 -28.34
N PHE A 550 4.79 -6.22 -29.09
CA PHE A 550 3.63 -6.54 -29.93
C PHE A 550 3.50 -5.77 -31.25
N MET A 551 4.26 -4.70 -31.46
CA MET A 551 4.21 -3.92 -32.71
C MET A 551 5.21 -4.44 -33.73
N ASP A 552 4.91 -4.29 -35.03
CA ASP A 552 5.87 -4.53 -36.08
C ASP A 552 6.94 -3.40 -36.17
N ASP A 553 8.02 -3.62 -36.92
CA ASP A 553 9.14 -2.68 -37.03
C ASP A 553 8.74 -1.26 -37.47
N ASN A 554 7.73 -1.12 -38.32
CA ASN A 554 7.28 0.19 -38.81
C ASN A 554 6.42 0.90 -37.76
N GLU A 555 5.56 0.16 -37.07
CA GLU A 555 4.77 0.66 -35.95
C GLU A 555 5.69 1.04 -34.77
N CYS A 556 6.67 0.20 -34.43
CA CYS A 556 7.68 0.49 -33.40
C CYS A 556 8.39 1.81 -33.66
N LYS A 557 8.96 2.03 -34.84
CA LYS A 557 9.65 3.28 -35.19
C LYS A 557 8.77 4.52 -35.03
N LYS A 558 7.48 4.41 -35.38
CA LYS A 558 6.53 5.52 -35.18
C LYS A 558 6.23 5.76 -33.70
N ALA A 559 6.03 4.69 -32.94
CA ALA A 559 5.76 4.75 -31.51
C ALA A 559 6.98 5.24 -30.71
N GLU A 560 8.21 4.81 -31.06
CA GLU A 560 9.46 5.32 -30.49
C GLU A 560 9.59 6.84 -30.64
N LYS A 561 9.36 7.36 -31.84
CA LYS A 561 9.38 8.81 -32.08
C LYS A 561 8.33 9.56 -31.25
N LEU A 562 7.15 8.95 -31.04
CA LEU A 562 6.12 9.48 -30.18
C LEU A 562 6.58 9.49 -28.73
N ILE A 563 7.11 8.36 -28.23
CA ILE A 563 7.66 8.24 -26.88
C ILE A 563 8.76 9.29 -26.66
N GLU A 564 9.69 9.41 -27.60
CA GLU A 564 10.75 10.44 -27.55
C GLU A 564 10.15 11.85 -27.45
N THR A 565 9.13 12.17 -28.24
CA THR A 565 8.47 13.48 -28.21
C THR A 565 7.80 13.73 -26.85
N CYS A 566 7.06 12.75 -26.31
CA CYS A 566 6.36 12.88 -25.04
C CYS A 566 7.30 12.94 -23.83
N THR A 567 8.44 12.26 -23.90
CA THR A 567 9.43 12.18 -22.82
C THR A 567 10.57 13.19 -22.97
N ASN A 568 10.58 13.98 -24.04
CA ASN A 568 11.56 15.04 -24.21
C ASN A 568 11.28 16.19 -23.24
N PHE A 569 12.18 16.34 -22.30
CA PHE A 569 12.09 17.37 -21.27
C PHE A 569 13.49 17.91 -20.96
N LYS A 570 13.56 19.08 -20.32
CA LYS A 570 14.82 19.71 -19.94
C LYS A 570 15.68 18.75 -19.10
N HIS A 571 16.94 18.60 -19.48
CA HIS A 571 17.92 17.89 -18.66
C HIS A 571 18.36 18.76 -17.48
N PHE A 572 18.11 18.26 -16.28
CA PHE A 572 18.62 18.87 -15.05
C PHE A 572 19.98 18.30 -14.67
N ASN A 573 20.79 19.08 -14.01
CA ASN A 573 22.01 18.55 -13.38
C ASN A 573 21.62 17.75 -12.13
N ILE A 574 21.19 16.50 -12.35
CA ILE A 574 20.65 15.63 -11.29
C ILE A 574 21.66 15.38 -10.15
N LYS A 575 22.96 15.33 -10.48
CA LYS A 575 24.02 15.22 -9.47
C LYS A 575 23.95 16.38 -8.45
N ASN A 576 23.84 17.62 -8.95
CA ASN A 576 23.80 18.79 -8.08
C ASN A 576 22.47 18.89 -7.31
N ILE A 577 21.37 18.50 -7.94
CA ILE A 577 20.05 18.43 -7.31
C ILE A 577 20.07 17.44 -6.15
N ASN A 578 20.50 16.22 -6.36
CA ASN A 578 20.56 15.20 -5.33
C ASN A 578 21.52 15.57 -4.18
N ARG A 579 22.64 16.25 -4.49
CA ARG A 579 23.52 16.77 -3.46
C ARG A 579 22.83 17.81 -2.57
N ARG A 580 22.09 18.77 -3.14
CA ARG A 580 21.36 19.77 -2.36
C ARG A 580 20.26 19.15 -1.51
N ILE A 581 19.54 18.15 -2.04
CA ILE A 581 18.56 17.40 -1.25
C ILE A 581 19.25 16.72 -0.07
N ALA A 582 20.32 15.97 -0.31
CA ALA A 582 21.05 15.27 0.75
C ALA A 582 21.61 16.27 1.78
N ASP A 583 22.26 17.35 1.33
CA ASP A 583 22.83 18.35 2.22
C ASP A 583 21.78 18.99 3.13
N TYR A 584 20.60 19.29 2.59
CA TYR A 584 19.49 19.83 3.36
C TYR A 584 19.05 18.92 4.52
N PHE A 585 18.88 17.62 4.26
CA PHE A 585 18.45 16.66 5.28
C PHE A 585 19.59 16.27 6.24
N ILE A 586 20.84 16.22 5.76
CA ILE A 586 22.03 16.02 6.58
C ILE A 586 22.17 17.17 7.59
N GLU A 587 21.97 18.43 7.16
CA GLU A 587 22.00 19.61 8.04
C GLU A 587 20.91 19.54 9.13
N LYS A 588 19.72 19.07 8.78
CA LYS A 588 18.59 18.86 9.72
C LYS A 588 18.75 17.62 10.58
N LYS A 589 19.67 16.72 10.25
CA LYS A 589 19.90 15.43 10.90
C LYS A 589 18.68 14.51 10.97
N SER A 590 17.66 14.76 10.18
CA SER A 590 16.41 13.99 10.15
C SER A 590 15.65 14.21 8.86
N TYR A 591 14.85 13.20 8.50
CA TYR A 591 13.84 13.29 7.44
C TYR A 591 12.61 14.12 7.87
N ASN A 592 12.26 14.14 9.16
CA ASN A 592 11.01 14.67 9.71
C ASN A 592 10.94 16.21 9.79
N ILE A 593 11.36 16.92 8.76
CA ILE A 593 11.32 18.40 8.75
C ILE A 593 9.98 18.98 8.24
N PHE A 594 9.19 18.18 7.55
CA PHE A 594 7.85 18.58 7.10
C PHE A 594 6.77 18.18 8.11
N ASN A 595 7.09 17.30 9.03
CA ASN A 595 6.22 16.80 10.07
C ASN A 595 6.68 17.42 11.39
N ASN A 596 6.01 18.45 11.84
CA ASN A 596 6.14 18.91 13.23
C ASN A 596 5.38 17.92 14.13
N PHE A 597 5.82 16.64 14.15
CA PHE A 597 5.40 15.65 15.12
C PHE A 597 6.41 15.62 16.26
#